data_8af2017c5c88144a351427b5a5a4a6c1
#
_entry.id   8af2017c5c88144a351427b5a5a4a6c1
#
_cell.length_a   1.000
_cell.length_b   1.000
_cell.length_c   1.000
_cell.angle_alpha   90.00
_cell.angle_beta   90.00
_cell.angle_gamma   90.00
#
_symmetry.space_group_name_H-M   'P 1'
#
loop_
_entity.id
_entity.type
_entity.pdbx_description
1 polymer ?
#
loop_
_entity_poly.entity_id
_entity_poly.type
_entity_poly.pdbx_seq_one_letter_code
_entity_poly.pdbx_strand_id
1 'polypeptide(L)'
;MRVHFALLTVGFLACASLDAQTPGGTPFRIERLDPALDAIIDSNAKLEELASGFALTEGPVWVGERAQGYLLFSDNAGNVIYKYEPGKPITAFLEKSGFTGTDNTTVGAQTVMGRVAILLIGSNGLALDPQGNLVVTAMNDRTVYRLEKDGTRTVLADRFEGKRFNGPNDIVIKSNGAIYFTDSVWGLRGAAKDPARELPFSGFFLVKDGKVTLLGGDRDAPGMFPNGITLSPDEKYLYVTAGGGRTMRYDILPDDTVANGRLFVQHGSDGMRVDLKGNLYTTSGGQPGVVQITSPEGKPLGRLYLPQPATEPRVRICATNVAFGDADNRGLYITACTHLFKIRLKEPGVRPGRRVR
;
A
#
# COMPACT_ATOMS: atom_id res chain seq x y z
N MET A 1 7.09 39.54 21.79
CA MET A 1 7.28 39.31 20.35
C MET A 1 6.26 38.25 19.94
N ARG A 2 5.16 38.66 19.31
CA ARG A 2 4.09 37.73 18.89
C ARG A 2 4.46 37.18 17.52
N VAL A 3 4.70 35.86 17.43
CA VAL A 3 4.94 35.18 16.16
C VAL A 3 3.57 34.83 15.57
N HIS A 4 3.24 35.45 14.44
CA HIS A 4 2.04 35.13 13.67
C HIS A 4 2.35 33.88 12.84
N PHE A 5 1.64 32.78 13.12
CA PHE A 5 1.58 31.63 12.23
C PHE A 5 0.63 31.98 11.08
N ALA A 6 1.18 32.10 9.88
CA ALA A 6 0.39 32.16 8.66
C ALA A 6 -0.14 30.77 8.34
N LEU A 7 -1.46 30.56 8.40
CA LEU A 7 -2.12 29.41 7.80
C LEU A 7 -1.92 29.48 6.28
N LEU A 8 -1.10 28.60 5.73
CA LEU A 8 -1.12 28.32 4.30
C LEU A 8 -2.39 27.49 3.99
N THR A 9 -3.39 28.16 3.48
CA THR A 9 -4.51 27.48 2.80
C THR A 9 -4.00 26.94 1.48
N VAL A 10 -3.79 25.62 1.41
CA VAL A 10 -3.55 24.91 0.15
C VAL A 10 -4.88 24.90 -0.60
N GLY A 11 -4.98 25.74 -1.62
CA GLY A 11 -6.13 25.76 -2.52
C GLY A 11 -6.13 24.51 -3.40
N PHE A 12 -7.04 23.59 -3.14
CA PHE A 12 -7.32 22.47 -4.03
C PHE A 12 -8.15 22.94 -5.21
N LEU A 13 -7.58 22.89 -6.41
CA LEU A 13 -8.34 23.09 -7.65
C LEU A 13 -9.25 21.88 -7.89
N ALA A 14 -10.49 22.19 -8.23
CA ALA A 14 -11.54 21.22 -8.54
C ALA A 14 -11.21 20.39 -9.81
N CYS A 15 -11.72 19.16 -9.81
CA CYS A 15 -11.70 18.20 -10.91
C CYS A 15 -11.82 18.84 -12.30
N ALA A 16 -10.75 18.79 -13.08
CA ALA A 16 -10.82 18.94 -14.51
C ALA A 16 -10.57 17.56 -15.14
N SER A 17 -11.46 17.13 -16.00
CA SER A 17 -11.25 15.96 -16.87
C SER A 17 -10.03 16.23 -17.75
N LEU A 18 -8.93 15.52 -17.50
CA LEU A 18 -7.69 15.64 -18.26
C LEU A 18 -7.83 14.99 -19.64
N ASP A 19 -8.30 15.77 -20.62
CA ASP A 19 -7.99 15.57 -22.05
C ASP A 19 -6.82 16.49 -22.50
N ALA A 20 -6.17 17.22 -21.59
CA ALA A 20 -5.02 18.06 -21.91
C ALA A 20 -3.74 17.21 -21.87
N GLN A 21 -3.35 16.67 -23.02
CA GLN A 21 -2.02 16.08 -23.23
C GLN A 21 -0.96 17.15 -22.96
N THR A 22 -0.19 16.99 -21.88
CA THR A 22 1.05 17.76 -21.71
C THR A 22 1.99 17.39 -22.86
N PRO A 23 2.50 18.33 -23.66
CA PRO A 23 3.36 18.02 -24.79
C PRO A 23 4.56 17.18 -24.31
N GLY A 24 4.71 15.95 -24.88
CA GLY A 24 5.84 15.05 -24.61
C GLY A 24 5.66 14.03 -23.48
N GLY A 25 4.54 14.02 -22.74
CA GLY A 25 4.21 12.95 -21.78
C GLY A 25 3.59 11.72 -22.44
N THR A 26 3.56 10.59 -21.71
CA THR A 26 2.83 9.40 -22.18
C THR A 26 1.46 9.32 -21.50
N PRO A 27 0.37 9.13 -22.27
CA PRO A 27 -0.98 9.01 -21.71
C PRO A 27 -1.18 7.68 -20.99
N PHE A 28 -2.25 7.59 -20.19
CA PHE A 28 -2.76 6.34 -19.67
C PHE A 28 -3.05 5.36 -20.81
N ARG A 29 -2.69 4.09 -20.63
CA ARG A 29 -3.03 3.02 -21.57
C ARG A 29 -3.27 1.69 -20.87
N ILE A 30 -4.14 0.89 -21.47
CA ILE A 30 -4.40 -0.49 -21.07
C ILE A 30 -3.70 -1.41 -22.08
N GLU A 31 -2.80 -2.26 -21.58
CA GLU A 31 -2.17 -3.32 -22.38
C GLU A 31 -2.92 -4.63 -22.15
N ARG A 32 -3.52 -5.16 -23.18
CA ARG A 32 -4.23 -6.44 -23.15
C ARG A 32 -3.25 -7.55 -23.51
N LEU A 33 -2.95 -8.42 -22.55
CA LEU A 33 -2.07 -9.58 -22.76
C LEU A 33 -2.86 -10.86 -23.00
N ASP A 34 -4.11 -10.92 -22.50
CA ASP A 34 -5.00 -12.06 -22.65
C ASP A 34 -6.46 -11.60 -22.83
N PRO A 35 -7.27 -12.32 -23.64
CA PRO A 35 -8.70 -12.03 -23.80
C PRO A 35 -9.51 -12.03 -22.51
N ALA A 36 -9.11 -12.78 -21.48
CA ALA A 36 -9.79 -12.81 -20.19
C ALA A 36 -9.79 -11.46 -19.47
N LEU A 37 -8.90 -10.52 -19.84
CA LEU A 37 -8.92 -9.15 -19.32
C LEU A 37 -10.26 -8.44 -19.60
N ASP A 38 -10.94 -8.75 -20.70
CA ASP A 38 -12.21 -8.12 -21.10
C ASP A 38 -13.34 -8.38 -20.08
N ALA A 39 -13.25 -9.46 -19.31
CA ALA A 39 -14.19 -9.73 -18.22
C ALA A 39 -13.90 -8.86 -16.97
N ILE A 40 -12.71 -8.29 -16.87
CA ILE A 40 -12.22 -7.54 -15.70
C ILE A 40 -12.37 -6.03 -15.90
N ILE A 41 -12.00 -5.54 -17.09
CA ILE A 41 -11.99 -4.10 -17.38
C ILE A 41 -12.52 -3.84 -18.78
N ASP A 42 -13.18 -2.70 -18.96
CA ASP A 42 -13.58 -2.23 -20.27
C ASP A 42 -12.37 -1.69 -21.03
N SER A 43 -12.24 -1.99 -22.32
CA SER A 43 -11.15 -1.48 -23.16
C SER A 43 -11.13 0.06 -23.24
N ASN A 44 -12.30 0.69 -23.03
CA ASN A 44 -12.49 2.14 -23.04
C ASN A 44 -12.54 2.73 -21.62
N ALA A 45 -12.21 1.96 -20.58
CA ALA A 45 -12.19 2.45 -19.20
C ALA A 45 -11.25 3.67 -19.08
N LYS A 46 -11.74 4.70 -18.38
CA LYS A 46 -10.99 5.94 -18.17
C LYS A 46 -10.31 5.92 -16.82
N LEU A 47 -9.07 6.36 -16.79
CA LEU A 47 -8.37 6.66 -15.55
C LEU A 47 -8.78 8.08 -15.11
N GLU A 48 -9.23 8.20 -13.87
CA GLU A 48 -9.58 9.46 -13.23
C GLU A 48 -8.45 9.85 -12.26
N GLU A 49 -7.90 11.05 -12.40
CA GLU A 49 -7.04 11.64 -11.39
C GLU A 49 -7.92 12.28 -10.32
N LEU A 50 -7.85 11.76 -9.10
CA LEU A 50 -8.64 12.25 -7.98
C LEU A 50 -7.96 13.41 -7.27
N ALA A 51 -6.64 13.36 -7.17
CA ALA A 51 -5.83 14.39 -6.56
C ALA A 51 -4.33 14.20 -6.86
N SER A 52 -3.57 15.27 -6.66
CA SER A 52 -2.12 15.31 -6.77
C SER A 52 -1.52 16.28 -5.75
N GLY A 53 -0.18 16.34 -5.68
CA GLY A 53 0.54 17.23 -4.78
C GLY A 53 0.99 16.58 -3.48
N PHE A 54 0.87 15.25 -3.36
CA PHE A 54 1.43 14.47 -2.26
C PHE A 54 2.93 14.25 -2.42
N ALA A 55 3.57 13.75 -1.37
CA ALA A 55 4.99 13.43 -1.43
C ALA A 55 5.22 11.94 -1.76
N LEU A 56 4.52 11.01 -1.06
CA LEU A 56 4.56 9.57 -1.34
C LEU A 56 3.28 8.90 -0.84
N THR A 57 2.30 8.78 -1.72
CA THR A 57 1.04 8.11 -1.38
C THR A 57 1.22 6.59 -1.30
N GLU A 58 0.62 5.97 -0.27
CA GLU A 58 0.73 4.56 0.06
C GLU A 58 -0.52 4.02 0.74
N GLY A 59 -0.56 2.68 0.93
CA GLY A 59 -1.44 1.95 1.80
C GLY A 59 -2.92 2.30 1.74
N PRO A 60 -3.55 2.32 0.57
CA PRO A 60 -4.95 2.71 0.47
C PRO A 60 -5.85 1.63 1.07
N VAL A 61 -6.92 2.06 1.76
CA VAL A 61 -7.99 1.19 2.25
C VAL A 61 -9.34 1.86 2.14
N TRP A 62 -10.34 1.16 1.63
CA TRP A 62 -11.71 1.64 1.57
C TRP A 62 -12.43 1.33 2.88
N VAL A 63 -13.00 2.38 3.48
CA VAL A 63 -13.78 2.32 4.72
C VAL A 63 -15.25 2.50 4.40
N GLY A 64 -16.08 1.64 4.93
CA GLY A 64 -17.54 1.72 4.80
C GLY A 64 -18.13 0.77 3.78
N GLU A 65 -19.44 0.67 3.87
CA GLU A 65 -20.28 -0.17 3.03
C GLU A 65 -21.37 0.68 2.39
N ARG A 66 -21.80 0.31 1.18
CA ARG A 66 -22.83 1.05 0.44
C ARG A 66 -22.34 2.43 -0.03
N ALA A 67 -23.27 3.35 -0.26
CA ALA A 67 -23.00 4.65 -0.89
C ALA A 67 -22.21 5.66 -0.03
N GLN A 68 -21.96 5.39 1.23
CA GLN A 68 -21.32 6.32 2.18
C GLN A 68 -19.90 5.90 2.58
N GLY A 69 -19.17 5.24 1.69
CA GLY A 69 -17.78 4.87 1.95
C GLY A 69 -16.80 5.99 1.58
N TYR A 70 -15.59 5.86 2.08
CA TYR A 70 -14.47 6.74 1.80
C TYR A 70 -13.15 5.96 1.72
N LEU A 71 -12.17 6.51 1.03
CA LEU A 71 -10.83 5.99 1.00
C LEU A 71 -9.97 6.67 2.08
N LEU A 72 -9.22 5.87 2.83
CA LEU A 72 -8.05 6.34 3.57
C LEU A 72 -6.80 5.92 2.81
N PHE A 73 -5.79 6.77 2.81
CA PHE A 73 -4.47 6.46 2.25
C PHE A 73 -3.38 7.25 2.98
N SER A 74 -2.23 6.66 3.09
CA SER A 74 -1.05 7.29 3.69
C SER A 74 -0.38 8.24 2.69
N ASP A 75 0.04 9.42 3.13
CA ASP A 75 1.19 10.12 2.56
C ASP A 75 2.38 9.85 3.49
N ASN A 76 3.17 8.84 3.14
CA ASN A 76 4.25 8.37 3.99
C ASN A 76 5.27 9.49 4.27
N ALA A 77 5.68 10.25 3.25
CA ALA A 77 6.64 11.33 3.43
C ALA A 77 6.03 12.57 4.11
N GLY A 78 4.71 12.75 4.02
CA GLY A 78 3.97 13.78 4.73
C GLY A 78 3.65 13.43 6.18
N ASN A 79 3.81 12.16 6.57
CA ASN A 79 3.43 11.63 7.90
C ASN A 79 1.94 11.85 8.22
N VAL A 80 1.08 11.72 7.22
CA VAL A 80 -0.37 11.99 7.30
C VAL A 80 -1.14 10.84 6.65
N ILE A 81 -2.24 10.44 7.26
CA ILE A 81 -3.28 9.68 6.58
C ILE A 81 -4.31 10.69 6.07
N TYR A 82 -4.60 10.63 4.79
CA TYR A 82 -5.63 11.44 4.15
C TYR A 82 -6.92 10.65 3.97
N LYS A 83 -8.03 11.39 3.90
CA LYS A 83 -9.38 10.90 3.61
C LYS A 83 -9.89 11.50 2.31
N TYR A 84 -10.30 10.64 1.39
CA TYR A 84 -11.03 10.99 0.17
C TYR A 84 -12.47 10.47 0.27
N GLU A 85 -13.44 11.37 0.24
CA GLU A 85 -14.86 11.06 0.07
C GLU A 85 -15.27 11.47 -1.34
N PRO A 86 -15.95 10.59 -2.11
CA PRO A 86 -16.40 10.95 -3.45
C PRO A 86 -17.21 12.25 -3.47
N GLY A 87 -16.81 13.18 -4.34
CA GLY A 87 -17.45 14.48 -4.46
C GLY A 87 -17.07 15.52 -3.39
N LYS A 88 -16.13 15.22 -2.50
CA LYS A 88 -15.64 16.16 -1.48
C LYS A 88 -14.14 16.41 -1.62
N PRO A 89 -13.62 17.55 -1.13
CA PRO A 89 -12.19 17.79 -1.02
C PRO A 89 -11.51 16.74 -0.14
N ILE A 90 -10.26 16.40 -0.47
CA ILE A 90 -9.43 15.55 0.38
C ILE A 90 -9.06 16.31 1.67
N THR A 91 -9.12 15.63 2.80
CA THR A 91 -8.81 16.19 4.12
C THR A 91 -7.80 15.33 4.85
N ALA A 92 -6.99 15.92 5.73
CA ALA A 92 -6.19 15.17 6.67
C ALA A 92 -7.11 14.41 7.65
N PHE A 93 -6.89 13.12 7.80
CA PHE A 93 -7.61 12.25 8.72
C PHE A 93 -6.82 12.04 10.01
N LEU A 94 -5.51 11.78 9.89
CA LEU A 94 -4.63 11.58 11.02
C LEU A 94 -3.23 12.11 10.72
N GLU A 95 -2.81 13.10 11.49
CA GLU A 95 -1.45 13.63 11.45
C GLU A 95 -0.50 12.78 12.33
N LYS A 96 0.81 12.87 12.05
CA LYS A 96 1.84 12.05 12.70
C LYS A 96 1.51 10.55 12.68
N SER A 97 1.04 10.09 11.53
CA SER A 97 0.44 8.76 11.37
C SER A 97 1.43 7.61 11.60
N GLY A 98 2.72 7.80 11.32
CA GLY A 98 3.74 6.74 11.43
C GLY A 98 4.99 7.14 12.19
N PHE A 99 5.09 8.41 12.62
CA PHE A 99 6.17 8.90 13.46
C PHE A 99 5.67 9.98 14.42
N THR A 100 5.76 9.69 15.71
CA THR A 100 5.33 10.58 16.79
C THR A 100 6.47 11.36 17.40
N GLY A 101 7.71 10.98 17.08
CA GLY A 101 8.94 11.64 17.54
C GLY A 101 9.16 13.03 16.92
N THR A 102 10.24 13.68 17.32
CA THR A 102 10.66 14.99 16.82
C THR A 102 12.01 14.96 16.08
N ASP A 103 12.85 13.97 16.36
CA ASP A 103 14.14 13.79 15.69
C ASP A 103 14.00 12.90 14.45
N ASN A 104 14.04 13.51 13.28
CA ASN A 104 13.94 12.81 12.00
C ASN A 104 15.30 12.44 11.39
N THR A 105 16.41 12.58 12.11
CA THR A 105 17.76 12.28 11.58
C THR A 105 17.98 10.78 11.37
N THR A 106 17.26 9.95 12.10
CA THR A 106 17.34 8.48 12.06
C THR A 106 16.28 7.82 11.18
N VAL A 107 15.24 8.57 10.75
CA VAL A 107 14.13 8.01 9.96
C VAL A 107 14.59 7.61 8.56
N GLY A 108 13.91 6.62 7.98
CA GLY A 108 14.17 6.13 6.63
C GLY A 108 14.17 7.23 5.58
N ALA A 109 14.90 7.02 4.50
CA ALA A 109 14.95 7.99 3.41
C ALA A 109 15.20 7.31 2.07
N GLN A 110 14.59 7.87 1.01
CA GLN A 110 15.02 7.62 -0.35
C GLN A 110 16.04 8.70 -0.75
N THR A 111 17.14 8.29 -1.34
CA THR A 111 18.21 9.18 -1.79
C THR A 111 18.32 9.15 -3.31
N VAL A 112 18.54 10.33 -3.90
CA VAL A 112 18.83 10.49 -5.32
C VAL A 112 20.15 11.23 -5.44
N MET A 113 21.11 10.67 -6.17
CA MET A 113 22.46 11.23 -6.32
C MET A 113 23.13 11.58 -4.96
N GLY A 114 22.96 10.69 -3.97
CA GLY A 114 23.54 10.86 -2.62
C GLY A 114 22.85 11.91 -1.75
N ARG A 115 21.76 12.53 -2.19
CA ARG A 115 20.97 13.49 -1.40
C ARG A 115 19.64 12.90 -1.00
N VAL A 116 19.17 13.19 0.20
CA VAL A 116 17.83 12.81 0.66
C VAL A 116 16.81 13.53 -0.21
N ALA A 117 16.03 12.74 -0.96
CA ALA A 117 14.95 13.24 -1.79
C ALA A 117 13.61 13.22 -1.03
N ILE A 118 13.35 12.15 -0.29
CA ILE A 118 12.12 11.91 0.47
C ILE A 118 12.48 11.26 1.79
N LEU A 119 11.85 11.70 2.89
CA LEU A 119 11.86 10.98 4.16
C LEU A 119 10.71 9.96 4.14
N LEU A 120 10.99 8.73 4.59
CA LEU A 120 10.00 7.68 4.77
C LEU A 120 9.57 7.67 6.24
N ILE A 121 8.81 8.68 6.65
CA ILE A 121 8.57 9.02 8.05
C ILE A 121 7.20 8.56 8.58
N GLY A 122 6.22 8.40 7.70
CA GLY A 122 4.82 8.22 8.06
C GLY A 122 4.37 6.76 8.20
N SER A 123 3.07 6.60 8.23
CA SER A 123 2.42 5.32 8.02
C SER A 123 2.63 4.83 6.58
N ASN A 124 2.54 3.50 6.41
CA ASN A 124 2.57 2.89 5.08
C ASN A 124 1.25 2.13 4.84
N GLY A 125 1.18 0.84 5.11
CA GLY A 125 -0.01 0.02 4.90
C GLY A 125 -1.15 0.35 5.86
N LEU A 126 -2.38 0.35 5.34
CA LEU A 126 -3.61 0.50 6.10
C LEU A 126 -4.52 -0.71 5.86
N ALA A 127 -5.13 -1.22 6.92
CA ALA A 127 -6.12 -2.29 6.85
C ALA A 127 -7.26 -2.05 7.83
N LEU A 128 -8.39 -2.73 7.63
CA LEU A 128 -9.49 -2.76 8.59
C LEU A 128 -9.52 -4.12 9.27
N ASP A 129 -9.67 -4.12 10.59
CA ASP A 129 -9.99 -5.33 11.34
C ASP A 129 -11.46 -5.77 11.10
N PRO A 130 -11.87 -6.98 11.50
CA PRO A 130 -13.25 -7.44 11.31
C PRO A 130 -14.31 -6.59 11.99
N GLN A 131 -13.92 -5.75 12.97
CA GLN A 131 -14.79 -4.79 13.67
C GLN A 131 -14.84 -3.42 12.96
N GLY A 132 -14.05 -3.24 11.89
CA GLY A 132 -13.96 -2.01 11.10
C GLY A 132 -13.03 -0.95 11.70
N ASN A 133 -12.20 -1.29 12.67
CA ASN A 133 -11.20 -0.37 13.20
C ASN A 133 -10.00 -0.31 12.25
N LEU A 134 -9.40 0.86 12.14
CA LEU A 134 -8.20 1.07 11.32
C LEU A 134 -6.96 0.51 12.01
N VAL A 135 -6.24 -0.35 11.30
CA VAL A 135 -4.93 -0.87 11.71
C VAL A 135 -3.88 -0.31 10.75
N VAL A 136 -2.78 0.16 11.30
CA VAL A 136 -1.77 0.98 10.62
C VAL A 136 -0.39 0.39 10.84
N THR A 137 0.41 0.28 9.78
CA THR A 137 1.85 0.09 9.89
C THR A 137 2.53 1.44 10.01
N ALA A 138 3.10 1.74 11.18
CA ALA A 138 3.82 2.96 11.49
C ALA A 138 5.32 2.74 11.24
N MET A 139 5.80 3.15 10.08
CA MET A 139 7.12 2.77 9.60
C MET A 139 8.25 3.25 10.55
N ASN A 140 8.20 4.47 11.04
CA ASN A 140 9.27 5.04 11.87
C ASN A 140 9.05 4.95 13.38
N ASP A 141 7.80 4.85 13.84
CA ASP A 141 7.53 4.37 15.21
C ASP A 141 7.86 2.87 15.33
N ARG A 142 8.03 2.19 14.18
CA ARG A 142 8.42 0.77 14.07
C ARG A 142 7.39 -0.15 14.75
N THR A 143 6.09 0.18 14.56
CA THR A 143 4.97 -0.49 15.21
C THR A 143 3.85 -0.80 14.22
N VAL A 144 3.04 -1.79 14.58
CA VAL A 144 1.68 -1.97 14.05
C VAL A 144 0.72 -1.57 15.15
N TYR A 145 -0.16 -0.61 14.90
CA TYR A 145 -1.14 -0.15 15.88
C TYR A 145 -2.56 -0.14 15.33
N ARG A 146 -3.53 -0.26 16.23
CA ARG A 146 -4.94 0.00 15.95
C ARG A 146 -5.29 1.41 16.41
N LEU A 147 -5.98 2.16 15.56
CA LEU A 147 -6.55 3.46 15.90
C LEU A 147 -7.91 3.21 16.56
N GLU A 148 -8.05 3.64 17.80
CA GLU A 148 -9.28 3.53 18.57
C GLU A 148 -10.25 4.67 18.23
N LYS A 149 -11.53 4.51 18.57
CA LYS A 149 -12.57 5.52 18.26
C LYS A 149 -12.37 6.86 18.97
N ASP A 150 -11.66 6.86 20.08
CA ASP A 150 -11.30 8.08 20.83
C ASP A 150 -10.01 8.76 20.31
N GLY A 151 -9.40 8.19 19.24
CA GLY A 151 -8.17 8.68 18.64
C GLY A 151 -6.89 8.14 19.31
N THR A 152 -6.99 7.34 20.36
CA THR A 152 -5.82 6.69 20.96
C THR A 152 -5.29 5.57 20.07
N ARG A 153 -4.02 5.17 20.30
CA ARG A 153 -3.34 4.11 19.54
C ARG A 153 -3.05 2.94 20.46
N THR A 154 -3.62 1.79 20.14
CA THR A 154 -3.28 0.52 20.78
C THR A 154 -2.20 -0.18 19.96
N VAL A 155 -1.00 -0.31 20.50
CA VAL A 155 0.10 -1.03 19.86
C VAL A 155 -0.22 -2.52 19.85
N LEU A 156 -0.26 -3.11 18.67
CA LEU A 156 -0.53 -4.54 18.45
C LEU A 156 0.77 -5.34 18.31
N ALA A 157 1.81 -4.72 17.74
CA ALA A 157 3.14 -5.30 17.61
C ALA A 157 4.19 -4.19 17.48
N ASP A 158 5.31 -4.31 18.23
CA ASP A 158 6.48 -3.43 18.13
C ASP A 158 7.80 -4.20 18.10
N ARG A 159 7.77 -5.50 18.42
CA ARG A 159 8.96 -6.35 18.59
C ARG A 159 8.73 -7.77 18.14
N PHE A 160 9.82 -8.40 17.71
CA PHE A 160 9.93 -9.84 17.56
C PHE A 160 11.18 -10.33 18.30
N GLU A 161 11.03 -11.33 19.18
CA GLU A 161 12.12 -11.85 20.04
C GLU A 161 12.86 -10.73 20.81
N GLY A 162 12.11 -9.75 21.33
CA GLY A 162 12.66 -8.62 22.10
C GLY A 162 13.29 -7.51 21.25
N LYS A 163 13.42 -7.66 19.93
CA LYS A 163 14.02 -6.69 19.00
C LYS A 163 12.96 -5.92 18.25
N ARG A 164 13.14 -4.61 18.13
CA ARG A 164 12.21 -3.74 17.36
C ARG A 164 12.26 -4.08 15.88
N PHE A 165 11.10 -3.97 15.22
CA PHE A 165 11.01 -4.05 13.77
C PHE A 165 11.90 -3.02 13.07
N ASN A 166 12.19 -3.22 11.79
CA ASN A 166 12.95 -2.27 10.97
C ASN A 166 12.09 -1.11 10.46
N GLY A 167 10.93 -1.44 9.90
CA GLY A 167 9.94 -0.50 9.39
C GLY A 167 8.76 -1.28 8.81
N PRO A 168 7.70 -1.53 9.62
CA PRO A 168 6.48 -2.18 9.14
C PRO A 168 5.94 -1.47 7.90
N ASN A 169 5.66 -2.26 6.84
CA ASN A 169 5.37 -1.73 5.52
C ASN A 169 3.91 -2.02 5.10
N ASP A 170 3.61 -3.09 4.37
CA ASP A 170 2.23 -3.40 3.95
C ASP A 170 1.54 -4.37 4.92
N ILE A 171 0.20 -4.42 4.87
CA ILE A 171 -0.61 -5.14 5.85
C ILE A 171 -1.88 -5.69 5.21
N VAL A 172 -2.29 -6.88 5.66
CA VAL A 172 -3.60 -7.46 5.39
C VAL A 172 -4.14 -8.17 6.63
N ILE A 173 -5.45 -8.13 6.84
CA ILE A 173 -6.10 -8.74 7.99
C ILE A 173 -7.12 -9.76 7.50
N LYS A 174 -7.02 -10.98 8.02
CA LYS A 174 -7.93 -12.08 7.77
C LYS A 174 -9.27 -11.86 8.49
N SER A 175 -10.34 -12.45 7.99
CA SER A 175 -11.68 -12.31 8.55
C SER A 175 -11.83 -12.79 10.00
N ASN A 176 -10.89 -13.58 10.50
CA ASN A 176 -10.82 -14.02 11.90
C ASN A 176 -9.98 -13.11 12.80
N GLY A 177 -9.44 -12.00 12.25
CA GLY A 177 -8.62 -11.03 12.98
C GLY A 177 -7.12 -11.29 12.97
N ALA A 178 -6.64 -12.37 12.35
CA ALA A 178 -5.20 -12.60 12.15
C ALA A 178 -4.60 -11.52 11.25
N ILE A 179 -3.55 -10.85 11.70
CA ILE A 179 -2.89 -9.74 11.02
C ILE A 179 -1.60 -10.24 10.39
N TYR A 180 -1.45 -10.04 9.07
CA TYR A 180 -0.21 -10.30 8.35
C TYR A 180 0.39 -8.99 7.91
N PHE A 181 1.67 -8.77 8.18
CA PHE A 181 2.38 -7.56 7.76
C PHE A 181 3.81 -7.86 7.34
N THR A 182 4.37 -6.99 6.53
CA THR A 182 5.77 -7.03 6.11
C THR A 182 6.59 -6.01 6.89
N ASP A 183 7.85 -6.35 7.18
CA ASP A 183 8.83 -5.48 7.81
C ASP A 183 10.06 -5.36 6.92
N SER A 184 10.45 -4.15 6.60
CA SER A 184 11.56 -3.87 5.70
C SER A 184 12.49 -2.80 6.26
N VAL A 185 13.72 -2.77 5.76
CA VAL A 185 14.73 -1.79 6.20
C VAL A 185 14.45 -0.35 5.78
N TRP A 186 13.36 -0.08 5.06
CA TRP A 186 13.02 1.26 4.55
C TRP A 186 12.73 2.28 5.66
N GLY A 187 12.32 1.82 6.86
CA GLY A 187 12.13 2.68 8.02
C GLY A 187 13.43 3.19 8.66
N LEU A 188 14.59 2.73 8.20
CA LEU A 188 15.90 3.06 8.77
C LEU A 188 16.73 3.91 7.81
N ARG A 189 17.36 4.98 8.29
CA ARG A 189 18.18 5.91 7.48
C ARG A 189 19.29 5.19 6.72
N GLY A 190 20.01 4.33 7.39
CA GLY A 190 21.11 3.53 6.85
C GLY A 190 20.66 2.19 6.25
N ALA A 191 19.36 1.96 6.11
CA ALA A 191 18.77 0.71 5.66
C ALA A 191 19.37 -0.50 6.41
N ALA A 192 19.84 -1.53 5.70
CA ALA A 192 20.41 -2.74 6.30
C ALA A 192 21.68 -2.49 7.15
N LYS A 193 22.35 -1.35 6.97
CA LYS A 193 23.56 -0.94 7.69
C LYS A 193 23.31 0.07 8.79
N ASP A 194 22.07 0.39 9.08
CA ASP A 194 21.71 1.38 10.09
C ASP A 194 22.10 0.90 11.48
N PRO A 195 22.80 1.75 12.29
CA PRO A 195 23.18 1.37 13.66
C PRO A 195 21.99 1.17 14.59
N ALA A 196 20.82 1.75 14.30
CA ALA A 196 19.58 1.55 15.04
C ALA A 196 18.83 0.27 14.65
N ARG A 197 19.37 -0.52 13.71
CA ARG A 197 18.77 -1.79 13.30
C ARG A 197 18.97 -2.83 14.42
N GLU A 198 17.86 -3.25 15.04
CA GLU A 198 17.87 -4.29 16.07
C GLU A 198 17.56 -5.67 15.45
N LEU A 199 16.53 -5.77 14.60
CA LEU A 199 16.16 -7.00 13.93
C LEU A 199 17.05 -7.20 12.68
N PRO A 200 17.95 -8.22 12.65
CA PRO A 200 19.00 -8.31 11.64
C PRO A 200 18.55 -8.82 10.27
N PHE A 201 17.24 -8.97 10.06
CA PHE A 201 16.62 -9.43 8.83
C PHE A 201 15.35 -8.63 8.53
N SER A 202 14.88 -8.67 7.28
CA SER A 202 13.56 -8.25 6.87
C SER A 202 12.66 -9.47 6.78
N GLY A 203 11.38 -9.33 7.14
CA GLY A 203 10.49 -10.49 7.19
C GLY A 203 9.03 -10.14 7.01
N PHE A 204 8.19 -11.16 6.97
CA PHE A 204 6.75 -11.01 7.09
C PHE A 204 6.25 -11.82 8.29
N PHE A 205 5.27 -11.28 8.98
CA PHE A 205 4.88 -11.70 10.31
C PHE A 205 3.38 -11.90 10.43
N LEU A 206 2.99 -12.75 11.36
CA LEU A 206 1.62 -12.91 11.87
C LEU A 206 1.53 -12.30 13.27
N VAL A 207 0.50 -11.48 13.50
CA VAL A 207 0.05 -11.09 14.84
C VAL A 207 -1.29 -11.74 15.10
N LYS A 208 -1.35 -12.58 16.12
CA LYS A 208 -2.57 -13.27 16.54
C LYS A 208 -2.54 -13.48 18.05
N ASP A 209 -3.66 -13.18 18.72
CA ASP A 209 -3.81 -13.36 20.18
C ASP A 209 -2.66 -12.73 20.98
N GLY A 210 -2.20 -11.54 20.58
CA GLY A 210 -1.08 -10.82 21.22
C GLY A 210 0.31 -11.41 20.95
N LYS A 211 0.42 -12.46 20.13
CA LYS A 211 1.69 -13.09 19.77
C LYS A 211 2.12 -12.68 18.38
N VAL A 212 3.42 -12.33 18.25
CA VAL A 212 4.09 -12.10 16.96
C VAL A 212 4.85 -13.36 16.56
N THR A 213 4.62 -13.83 15.33
CA THR A 213 5.27 -15.02 14.77
C THR A 213 5.91 -14.65 13.44
N LEU A 214 7.20 -14.97 13.24
CA LEU A 214 7.86 -14.84 11.94
C LEU A 214 7.36 -15.96 11.03
N LEU A 215 6.91 -15.58 9.83
CA LEU A 215 6.43 -16.54 8.82
C LEU A 215 7.47 -16.81 7.72
N GLY A 216 8.40 -15.87 7.51
CA GLY A 216 9.49 -15.98 6.55
C GLY A 216 10.20 -14.63 6.34
N GLY A 217 11.30 -14.65 5.60
CA GLY A 217 12.08 -13.44 5.34
C GLY A 217 13.48 -13.74 4.83
N ASP A 218 14.35 -12.72 4.82
CA ASP A 218 15.73 -12.84 4.34
C ASP A 218 16.62 -13.65 5.31
N ARG A 219 16.18 -13.88 6.54
CA ARG A 219 16.82 -14.82 7.48
C ARG A 219 16.88 -16.24 6.92
N ASP A 220 15.77 -16.68 6.34
CA ASP A 220 15.59 -18.07 5.89
C ASP A 220 15.78 -18.20 4.36
N ALA A 221 15.65 -17.10 3.63
CA ALA A 221 15.80 -17.00 2.18
C ALA A 221 16.57 -15.71 1.80
N PRO A 222 17.91 -15.75 1.75
CA PRO A 222 18.72 -14.57 1.43
C PRO A 222 18.27 -13.84 0.17
N GLY A 223 18.16 -12.50 0.24
CA GLY A 223 17.65 -11.67 -0.84
C GLY A 223 16.13 -11.60 -0.92
N MET A 224 15.40 -12.13 0.04
CA MET A 224 13.97 -11.90 0.22
C MET A 224 13.75 -10.57 0.93
N PHE A 225 13.20 -9.60 0.21
CA PHE A 225 12.82 -8.29 0.76
C PHE A 225 11.29 -8.14 0.66
N PRO A 226 10.54 -8.53 1.71
CA PRO A 226 9.08 -8.46 1.69
C PRO A 226 8.59 -7.01 1.55
N ASN A 227 7.60 -6.79 0.67
CA ASN A 227 6.91 -5.54 0.48
C ASN A 227 5.40 -5.80 0.46
N GLY A 228 4.71 -5.74 -0.68
CA GLY A 228 3.28 -5.97 -0.76
C GLY A 228 2.85 -7.35 -0.23
N ILE A 229 1.71 -7.39 0.45
CA ILE A 229 1.12 -8.58 1.05
C ILE A 229 -0.40 -8.59 0.89
N THR A 230 -0.98 -9.74 0.50
CA THR A 230 -2.44 -9.88 0.40
C THR A 230 -2.90 -11.33 0.54
N LEU A 231 -4.18 -11.53 0.83
CA LEU A 231 -4.83 -12.84 0.94
C LEU A 231 -5.56 -13.20 -0.34
N SER A 232 -5.71 -14.50 -0.63
CA SER A 232 -6.70 -14.97 -1.61
C SER A 232 -8.13 -14.70 -1.11
N PRO A 233 -9.15 -14.67 -2.00
CA PRO A 233 -10.53 -14.39 -1.58
C PRO A 233 -11.09 -15.39 -0.57
N ASP A 234 -10.69 -16.66 -0.65
CA ASP A 234 -11.08 -17.73 0.27
C ASP A 234 -10.19 -17.82 1.52
N GLU A 235 -9.20 -16.92 1.64
CA GLU A 235 -8.22 -16.84 2.74
C GLU A 235 -7.38 -18.11 2.94
N LYS A 236 -7.22 -18.92 1.89
CA LYS A 236 -6.37 -20.12 1.94
C LYS A 236 -4.92 -19.86 1.53
N TYR A 237 -4.68 -18.75 0.85
CA TYR A 237 -3.35 -18.39 0.37
C TYR A 237 -2.96 -16.99 0.83
N LEU A 238 -1.68 -16.85 1.15
CA LEU A 238 -1.01 -15.58 1.37
C LEU A 238 -0.05 -15.32 0.22
N TYR A 239 -0.17 -14.15 -0.42
CA TYR A 239 0.76 -13.67 -1.43
C TYR A 239 1.67 -12.62 -0.80
N VAL A 240 2.98 -12.74 -1.04
CA VAL A 240 3.99 -11.83 -0.49
C VAL A 240 5.02 -11.52 -1.58
N THR A 241 5.31 -10.24 -1.77
CA THR A 241 6.46 -9.83 -2.58
C THR A 241 7.75 -10.30 -1.92
N ALA A 242 8.60 -10.94 -2.69
CA ALA A 242 9.96 -11.29 -2.30
C ALA A 242 10.97 -10.51 -3.15
N GLY A 243 12.16 -10.34 -2.66
CA GLY A 243 13.26 -9.72 -3.42
C GLY A 243 13.52 -10.40 -4.76
N GLY A 244 14.23 -9.72 -5.65
CA GLY A 244 14.56 -10.24 -6.97
C GLY A 244 13.38 -10.27 -7.96
N GLY A 245 12.39 -9.40 -7.76
CA GLY A 245 11.24 -9.29 -8.66
C GLY A 245 10.36 -10.54 -8.64
N ARG A 246 10.04 -11.07 -7.47
CA ARG A 246 9.22 -12.29 -7.30
C ARG A 246 8.04 -12.03 -6.39
N THR A 247 6.89 -12.65 -6.70
CA THR A 247 5.77 -12.80 -5.78
C THR A 247 5.63 -14.27 -5.40
N MET A 248 5.68 -14.55 -4.11
CA MET A 248 5.52 -15.89 -3.55
C MET A 248 4.08 -16.12 -3.12
N ARG A 249 3.63 -17.37 -3.16
CA ARG A 249 2.35 -17.81 -2.60
C ARG A 249 2.60 -18.88 -1.55
N TYR A 250 1.98 -18.72 -0.41
CA TYR A 250 2.03 -19.66 0.72
C TYR A 250 0.63 -20.22 1.00
N ASP A 251 0.56 -21.46 1.45
CA ASP A 251 -0.69 -22.03 1.98
C ASP A 251 -0.86 -21.57 3.44
N ILE A 252 -2.06 -21.09 3.80
CA ILE A 252 -2.38 -20.69 5.17
C ILE A 252 -2.90 -21.93 5.91
N LEU A 253 -2.27 -22.22 7.05
CA LEU A 253 -2.61 -23.35 7.92
C LEU A 253 -3.78 -23.02 8.88
N PRO A 254 -4.39 -24.02 9.56
CA PRO A 254 -5.51 -23.79 10.48
C PRO A 254 -5.17 -22.86 11.67
N ASP A 255 -3.91 -22.77 12.07
CA ASP A 255 -3.41 -21.87 13.13
C ASP A 255 -3.05 -20.48 12.62
N ASP A 256 -3.32 -20.20 11.33
CA ASP A 256 -2.97 -18.98 10.58
C ASP A 256 -1.46 -18.81 10.28
N THR A 257 -0.61 -19.77 10.63
CA THR A 257 0.75 -19.80 10.09
C THR A 257 0.75 -20.20 8.62
N VAL A 258 1.93 -20.19 7.98
CA VAL A 258 2.03 -20.50 6.54
C VAL A 258 2.99 -21.65 6.26
N ALA A 259 2.73 -22.37 5.16
CA ALA A 259 3.58 -23.45 4.67
C ALA A 259 3.65 -23.44 3.13
N ASN A 260 4.45 -24.36 2.57
CA ASN A 260 4.50 -24.63 1.14
C ASN A 260 4.75 -23.39 0.26
N GLY A 261 5.64 -22.49 0.72
CA GLY A 261 6.00 -21.31 -0.04
C GLY A 261 6.55 -21.66 -1.42
N ARG A 262 5.93 -21.08 -2.47
CA ARG A 262 6.32 -21.32 -3.87
C ARG A 262 6.23 -20.06 -4.70
N LEU A 263 7.06 -19.99 -5.73
CA LEU A 263 6.97 -18.91 -6.71
C LEU A 263 5.57 -18.92 -7.33
N PHE A 264 4.88 -17.76 -7.27
CA PHE A 264 3.61 -17.58 -7.96
C PHE A 264 3.83 -16.92 -9.32
N VAL A 265 4.54 -15.79 -9.34
CA VAL A 265 4.90 -15.08 -10.59
C VAL A 265 6.28 -14.46 -10.49
N GLN A 266 6.96 -14.37 -11.65
CA GLN A 266 8.29 -13.78 -11.78
C GLN A 266 8.18 -12.26 -12.00
N HIS A 267 7.48 -11.58 -11.12
CA HIS A 267 7.53 -10.13 -10.92
C HIS A 267 7.22 -9.82 -9.46
N GLY A 268 7.85 -8.77 -8.95
CA GLY A 268 7.57 -8.25 -7.61
C GLY A 268 6.44 -7.23 -7.65
N SER A 269 6.06 -6.78 -6.46
CA SER A 269 5.09 -5.72 -6.27
C SER A 269 5.54 -4.79 -5.15
N ASP A 270 5.21 -3.53 -5.26
CA ASP A 270 5.15 -2.63 -4.10
C ASP A 270 3.94 -3.04 -3.26
N GLY A 271 2.75 -2.54 -3.53
CA GLY A 271 1.53 -3.05 -2.92
C GLY A 271 0.72 -3.97 -3.83
N MET A 272 -0.21 -4.75 -3.29
CA MET A 272 -1.04 -5.68 -4.05
C MET A 272 -2.39 -5.93 -3.41
N ARG A 273 -3.42 -6.22 -4.23
CA ARG A 273 -4.76 -6.67 -3.77
C ARG A 273 -5.33 -7.71 -4.75
N VAL A 274 -6.40 -8.37 -4.35
CA VAL A 274 -7.12 -9.36 -5.18
C VAL A 274 -8.57 -8.96 -5.41
N ASP A 275 -9.13 -9.35 -6.56
CA ASP A 275 -10.57 -9.30 -6.80
C ASP A 275 -11.29 -10.58 -6.32
N LEU A 276 -12.62 -10.62 -6.44
CA LEU A 276 -13.42 -11.77 -6.01
C LEU A 276 -13.16 -13.04 -6.82
N LYS A 277 -12.61 -12.93 -8.02
CA LYS A 277 -12.20 -14.08 -8.85
C LYS A 277 -10.80 -14.58 -8.51
N GLY A 278 -10.08 -13.87 -7.63
CA GLY A 278 -8.72 -14.19 -7.25
C GLY A 278 -7.65 -13.65 -8.21
N ASN A 279 -8.02 -12.77 -9.14
CA ASN A 279 -7.01 -12.09 -9.93
C ASN A 279 -6.20 -11.16 -9.04
N LEU A 280 -4.86 -11.23 -9.16
CA LEU A 280 -3.92 -10.44 -8.38
C LEU A 280 -3.55 -9.16 -9.13
N TYR A 281 -3.70 -8.03 -8.45
CA TYR A 281 -3.32 -6.69 -8.91
C TYR A 281 -2.05 -6.28 -8.18
N THR A 282 -0.95 -6.13 -8.92
CA THR A 282 0.37 -5.79 -8.39
C THR A 282 0.85 -4.47 -8.95
N THR A 283 1.54 -3.68 -8.14
CA THR A 283 2.05 -2.36 -8.51
C THR A 283 3.56 -2.38 -8.74
N SER A 284 4.07 -1.52 -9.64
CA SER A 284 5.50 -1.54 -10.02
C SER A 284 6.42 -0.91 -8.96
N GLY A 285 5.90 -0.09 -8.04
CA GLY A 285 6.70 0.70 -7.08
C GLY A 285 7.59 1.77 -7.71
N GLY A 286 7.77 1.76 -9.01
CA GLY A 286 8.67 2.64 -9.76
C GLY A 286 8.01 3.32 -10.95
N GLN A 287 8.80 4.05 -11.72
CA GLN A 287 8.38 4.67 -12.97
C GLN A 287 8.84 3.83 -14.17
N PRO A 288 7.98 3.67 -15.21
CA PRO A 288 6.59 4.14 -15.23
C PRO A 288 5.73 3.39 -14.21
N GLY A 289 4.71 4.09 -13.65
CA GLY A 289 3.73 3.47 -12.78
C GLY A 289 2.91 2.44 -13.56
N VAL A 290 2.89 1.20 -13.09
CA VAL A 290 2.17 0.08 -13.73
C VAL A 290 1.39 -0.70 -12.68
N VAL A 291 0.13 -1.00 -12.97
CA VAL A 291 -0.63 -2.04 -12.27
C VAL A 291 -0.74 -3.24 -13.19
N GLN A 292 -0.19 -4.38 -12.79
CA GLN A 292 -0.32 -5.63 -13.54
C GLN A 292 -1.44 -6.48 -12.96
N ILE A 293 -2.25 -7.07 -13.84
CA ILE A 293 -3.35 -7.97 -13.49
C ILE A 293 -2.95 -9.38 -13.90
N THR A 294 -2.99 -10.30 -12.95
CA THR A 294 -2.56 -11.70 -13.11
C THR A 294 -3.68 -12.63 -12.65
N SER A 295 -3.96 -13.70 -13.40
CA SER A 295 -5.00 -14.68 -13.04
C SER A 295 -4.62 -15.49 -11.78
N PRO A 296 -5.57 -16.20 -11.13
CA PRO A 296 -5.28 -17.09 -10.01
C PRO A 296 -4.26 -18.20 -10.31
N GLU A 297 -4.07 -18.55 -11.59
CA GLU A 297 -3.09 -19.54 -12.07
C GLU A 297 -1.72 -18.92 -12.35
N GLY A 298 -1.56 -17.59 -12.19
CA GLY A 298 -0.30 -16.89 -12.44
C GLY A 298 -0.12 -16.41 -13.89
N LYS A 299 -1.17 -16.43 -14.72
CA LYS A 299 -1.12 -15.95 -16.10
C LYS A 299 -1.28 -14.45 -16.17
N PRO A 300 -0.37 -13.67 -16.81
CA PRO A 300 -0.56 -12.24 -17.03
C PRO A 300 -1.78 -11.98 -17.93
N LEU A 301 -2.74 -11.18 -17.44
CA LEU A 301 -3.96 -10.82 -18.18
C LEU A 301 -3.81 -9.46 -18.86
N GLY A 302 -3.22 -8.48 -18.18
CA GLY A 302 -3.01 -7.14 -18.71
C GLY A 302 -2.25 -6.22 -17.79
N ARG A 303 -1.97 -5.01 -18.29
CA ARG A 303 -1.30 -3.95 -17.54
C ARG A 303 -1.99 -2.61 -17.74
N LEU A 304 -2.08 -1.86 -16.66
CA LEU A 304 -2.52 -0.47 -16.65
C LEU A 304 -1.27 0.40 -16.49
N TYR A 305 -0.89 1.13 -17.52
CA TYR A 305 0.22 2.07 -17.49
C TYR A 305 -0.31 3.45 -17.10
N LEU A 306 0.11 3.96 -15.96
CA LEU A 306 -0.26 5.30 -15.52
C LEU A 306 0.36 6.37 -16.43
N PRO A 307 -0.26 7.55 -16.56
CA PRO A 307 0.30 8.63 -17.37
C PRO A 307 1.66 9.06 -16.81
N GLN A 308 2.56 9.48 -17.69
CA GLN A 308 3.88 10.00 -17.28
C GLN A 308 4.04 11.42 -17.80
N PRO A 309 4.41 12.40 -16.95
CA PRO A 309 4.69 13.76 -17.40
C PRO A 309 5.98 13.80 -18.21
N ALA A 310 6.06 14.73 -19.17
CA ALA A 310 7.23 14.85 -20.05
C ALA A 310 8.50 15.33 -19.32
N THR A 311 8.38 16.27 -18.39
CA THR A 311 9.53 17.01 -17.84
C THR A 311 9.29 17.67 -16.49
N GLU A 312 8.44 17.12 -15.65
CA GLU A 312 8.19 17.71 -14.32
C GLU A 312 9.02 16.99 -13.25
N PRO A 313 10.21 17.48 -12.85
CA PRO A 313 11.11 16.74 -11.94
C PRO A 313 10.52 16.49 -10.54
N ARG A 314 9.47 17.23 -10.17
CA ARG A 314 8.76 17.10 -8.89
C ARG A 314 7.52 16.19 -8.95
N VAL A 315 7.07 15.86 -10.16
CA VAL A 315 5.92 14.97 -10.37
C VAL A 315 6.45 13.55 -10.58
N ARG A 316 6.06 12.66 -9.68
CA ARG A 316 6.43 11.24 -9.71
C ARG A 316 5.16 10.42 -9.76
N ILE A 317 4.89 9.79 -10.89
CA ILE A 317 3.77 8.87 -11.07
C ILE A 317 4.33 7.45 -11.13
N CYS A 318 4.42 6.83 -9.97
CA CYS A 318 4.79 5.44 -9.76
C CYS A 318 3.59 4.75 -9.09
N ALA A 319 3.19 3.58 -9.53
CA ALA A 319 2.14 2.83 -8.82
C ALA A 319 2.74 2.20 -7.56
N THR A 320 2.30 2.64 -6.37
CA THR A 320 2.80 2.16 -5.08
C THR A 320 1.88 1.10 -4.48
N ASN A 321 0.56 1.34 -4.43
CA ASN A 321 -0.38 0.37 -3.89
C ASN A 321 -1.77 0.54 -4.54
N VAL A 322 -2.68 -0.39 -4.26
CA VAL A 322 -4.05 -0.37 -4.78
C VAL A 322 -5.06 -0.75 -3.70
N ALA A 323 -6.30 -0.26 -3.82
CA ALA A 323 -7.42 -0.71 -3.02
C ALA A 323 -8.69 -0.74 -3.87
N PHE A 324 -9.55 -1.71 -3.60
CA PHE A 324 -10.90 -1.72 -4.13
C PHE A 324 -11.84 -0.92 -3.25
N GLY A 325 -12.76 -0.19 -3.86
CA GLY A 325 -13.73 0.63 -3.14
C GLY A 325 -14.99 0.91 -3.95
N ASP A 326 -15.69 1.97 -3.57
CA ASP A 326 -17.05 2.30 -3.96
C ASP A 326 -18.12 1.37 -3.32
N ALA A 327 -19.40 1.72 -3.49
CA ALA A 327 -20.52 0.96 -2.94
C ALA A 327 -20.56 -0.50 -3.39
N ASP A 328 -20.16 -0.76 -4.62
CA ASP A 328 -20.14 -2.08 -5.27
C ASP A 328 -18.73 -2.72 -5.32
N ASN A 329 -17.74 -2.04 -4.74
CA ASN A 329 -16.36 -2.48 -4.65
C ASN A 329 -15.67 -2.72 -6.02
N ARG A 330 -16.07 -1.95 -7.05
CA ARG A 330 -15.53 -2.02 -8.42
C ARG A 330 -14.63 -0.84 -8.79
N GLY A 331 -14.52 0.16 -7.95
CA GLY A 331 -13.52 1.21 -8.09
C GLY A 331 -12.16 0.68 -7.66
N LEU A 332 -11.18 0.66 -8.55
CA LEU A 332 -9.78 0.42 -8.20
C LEU A 332 -9.12 1.78 -7.97
N TYR A 333 -8.77 2.06 -6.72
CA TYR A 333 -7.99 3.23 -6.31
C TYR A 333 -6.52 2.88 -6.36
N ILE A 334 -5.71 3.76 -6.92
CA ILE A 334 -4.28 3.54 -7.15
C ILE A 334 -3.53 4.70 -6.50
N THR A 335 -2.77 4.42 -5.45
CA THR A 335 -1.77 5.36 -4.94
C THR A 335 -0.57 5.35 -5.86
N ALA A 336 -0.10 6.54 -6.23
CA ALA A 336 0.87 6.67 -7.31
C ALA A 336 1.92 7.75 -7.02
N CYS A 337 2.71 7.56 -5.96
CA CYS A 337 3.69 8.53 -5.47
C CYS A 337 3.04 9.89 -5.18
N THR A 338 3.12 10.84 -6.10
CA THR A 338 2.56 12.19 -5.91
C THR A 338 1.08 12.31 -6.26
N HIS A 339 0.42 11.22 -6.67
CA HIS A 339 -0.95 11.23 -7.20
C HIS A 339 -1.82 10.15 -6.56
N LEU A 340 -3.12 10.37 -6.65
CA LEU A 340 -4.16 9.38 -6.39
C LEU A 340 -5.03 9.26 -7.64
N PHE A 341 -5.14 8.04 -8.17
CA PHE A 341 -5.99 7.73 -9.32
C PHE A 341 -7.11 6.77 -8.96
N LYS A 342 -8.10 6.71 -9.85
CA LYS A 342 -9.18 5.73 -9.81
C LYS A 342 -9.50 5.23 -11.22
N ILE A 343 -9.82 3.95 -11.32
CA ILE A 343 -10.38 3.34 -12.53
C ILE A 343 -11.51 2.40 -12.18
N ARG A 344 -12.53 2.34 -13.03
CA ARG A 344 -13.67 1.47 -12.84
C ARG A 344 -13.40 0.10 -13.46
N LEU A 345 -13.65 -0.96 -12.70
CA LEU A 345 -13.56 -2.35 -13.14
C LEU A 345 -14.95 -2.99 -13.26
N LYS A 346 -15.03 -4.10 -14.00
CA LYS A 346 -16.21 -4.96 -14.09
C LYS A 346 -16.25 -5.96 -12.93
N GLU A 347 -15.09 -6.46 -12.52
CA GLU A 347 -14.95 -7.41 -11.41
C GLU A 347 -14.78 -6.66 -10.09
N PRO A 348 -15.56 -6.96 -9.03
CA PRO A 348 -15.39 -6.34 -7.73
C PRO A 348 -14.22 -6.95 -6.95
N GLY A 349 -13.57 -6.15 -6.12
CA GLY A 349 -12.52 -6.60 -5.22
C GLY A 349 -13.03 -7.29 -3.95
N VAL A 350 -12.10 -7.88 -3.20
CA VAL A 350 -12.38 -8.38 -1.86
C VAL A 350 -12.50 -7.21 -0.88
N ARG A 351 -13.51 -7.21 -0.03
CA ARG A 351 -13.69 -6.19 1.00
C ARG A 351 -12.75 -6.43 2.17
N PRO A 352 -12.08 -5.38 2.69
CA PRO A 352 -11.22 -5.51 3.87
C PRO A 352 -11.94 -6.11 5.08
N GLY A 353 -11.24 -6.97 5.84
CA GLY A 353 -11.74 -7.58 7.07
C GLY A 353 -12.91 -8.55 6.91
N ARG A 354 -13.23 -8.99 5.68
CA ARG A 354 -14.38 -9.88 5.40
C ARG A 354 -14.00 -11.07 4.55
N ARG A 355 -14.51 -12.23 4.96
CA ARG A 355 -14.42 -13.44 4.13
C ARG A 355 -15.45 -13.39 3.01
N VAL A 356 -15.02 -13.77 1.82
CA VAL A 356 -15.92 -14.07 0.70
C VAL A 356 -16.66 -15.37 1.04
N ARG A 357 -17.99 -15.32 1.06
CA ARG A 357 -18.86 -16.49 1.30
C ARG A 357 -19.07 -17.29 0.04
#